data_ceceeb7e3337a40bb8588590714d6833
#
_entry.id   ceceeb7e3337a40bb8588590714d6833
#
_cell.length_a   1.000
_cell.length_b   1.000
_cell.length_c   1.000
_cell.angle_alpha   90.00
_cell.angle_beta   90.00
_cell.angle_gamma   90.00
#
_symmetry.space_group_name_H-M   'P 1'
#
loop_
_entity.id
_entity.type
_entity.pdbx_description
1 polymer ?
#
loop_
_entity_poly.entity_id
_entity_poly.type
_entity_poly.pdbx_seq_one_letter_code
_entity_poly.pdbx_strand_id
1 'polypeptide(L)'
;IKMCWATVFYFQKCDRVRRLFTLINHIKDHWSFYRFRYQLLQNTYRNDFAFAIALHIINGHMKSDWPIQLPIKLFYITDRDKIVSYKDNTWKFKLQGELDCKIEDMNIHVMNKIGLMKVIKDE
;
A
#
# COMPACT_ATOMS: atom_id res chain seq x y z
N ILE A 1 1.25 -17.26 -1.33
CA ILE A 1 2.13 -16.07 -1.29
C ILE A 1 1.64 -15.13 -0.21
N LYS A 2 2.55 -14.71 0.67
CA LYS A 2 2.24 -13.68 1.65
C LYS A 2 2.11 -12.34 0.94
N MET A 3 0.93 -11.74 1.01
CA MET A 3 0.72 -10.41 0.44
C MET A 3 1.43 -9.35 1.28
N CYS A 4 1.99 -8.36 0.60
CA CYS A 4 2.56 -7.18 1.24
C CYS A 4 1.87 -5.93 0.69
N TRP A 5 1.83 -4.90 1.51
CA TRP A 5 1.27 -3.61 1.14
C TRP A 5 2.41 -2.66 0.80
N ALA A 6 2.53 -2.32 -0.49
CA ALA A 6 3.62 -1.49 -1.00
C ALA A 6 3.32 0.01 -0.89
N THR A 7 2.58 0.43 0.14
CA THR A 7 2.22 1.83 0.34
C THR A 7 3.38 2.64 0.89
N VAL A 8 4.08 2.09 1.89
CA VAL A 8 5.28 2.68 2.48
C VAL A 8 6.30 1.59 2.71
N PHE A 9 7.51 1.81 2.23
CA PHE A 9 8.63 0.90 2.49
C PHE A 9 9.93 1.69 2.62
N TYR A 10 10.83 1.14 3.42
CA TYR A 10 12.17 1.63 3.60
C TYR A 10 13.16 0.55 3.17
N PHE A 11 14.21 0.95 2.49
CA PHE A 11 15.26 0.03 2.10
C PHE A 11 16.65 0.68 2.14
N GLN A 12 17.65 -0.14 2.40
CA GLN A 12 19.04 0.24 2.26
C GLN A 12 19.59 -0.35 0.96
N LYS A 13 20.34 0.45 0.19
CA LYS A 13 20.92 -0.03 -1.07
C LYS A 13 21.85 -1.21 -0.82
N CYS A 14 21.53 -2.34 -1.42
CA CYS A 14 22.33 -3.55 -1.42
C CYS A 14 21.97 -4.42 -2.62
N ASP A 15 22.74 -5.46 -2.90
CA ASP A 15 22.50 -6.33 -4.05
C ASP A 15 21.15 -7.03 -3.99
N ARG A 16 20.72 -7.45 -2.81
CA ARG A 16 19.42 -8.10 -2.62
C ARG A 16 18.27 -7.18 -2.99
N VAL A 17 18.33 -5.93 -2.57
CA VAL A 17 17.31 -4.92 -2.89
C VAL A 17 17.36 -4.55 -4.37
N ARG A 18 18.54 -4.45 -4.96
CA ARG A 18 18.68 -4.23 -6.40
C ARG A 18 18.01 -5.34 -7.21
N ARG A 19 18.23 -6.60 -6.83
CA ARG A 19 17.56 -7.74 -7.47
C ARG A 19 16.05 -7.69 -7.29
N LEU A 20 15.59 -7.28 -6.12
CA LEU A 20 14.17 -7.12 -5.83
C LEU A 20 13.52 -6.14 -6.82
N PHE A 21 14.06 -4.93 -6.95
CA PHE A 21 13.49 -3.92 -7.84
C PHE A 21 13.63 -4.29 -9.31
N THR A 22 14.72 -4.91 -9.71
CA THR A 22 14.88 -5.44 -11.07
C THR A 22 13.80 -6.48 -11.39
N LEU A 23 13.52 -7.36 -10.44
CA LEU A 23 12.48 -8.38 -10.58
C LEU A 23 11.07 -7.77 -10.59
N ILE A 24 10.80 -6.76 -9.77
CA ILE A 24 9.52 -6.04 -9.78
C ILE A 24 9.25 -5.42 -11.16
N ASN A 25 10.26 -4.78 -11.76
CA ASN A 25 10.14 -4.23 -13.11
C ASN A 25 9.88 -5.33 -14.14
N HIS A 26 10.59 -6.43 -14.05
CA HIS A 26 10.36 -7.59 -14.93
C HIS A 26 8.93 -8.14 -14.79
N ILE A 27 8.43 -8.25 -13.58
CA ILE A 27 7.05 -8.69 -13.31
C ILE A 27 6.05 -7.71 -13.93
N LYS A 28 6.28 -6.42 -13.79
CA LYS A 28 5.44 -5.39 -14.41
C LYS A 28 5.38 -5.54 -15.93
N ASP A 29 6.55 -5.69 -16.57
CA ASP A 29 6.66 -5.78 -18.01
C ASP A 29 6.09 -7.09 -18.58
N HIS A 30 6.02 -8.13 -17.76
CA HIS A 30 5.51 -9.45 -18.12
C HIS A 30 4.33 -9.86 -17.24
N TRP A 31 3.46 -8.91 -16.95
CA TRP A 31 2.38 -9.11 -15.97
C TRP A 31 1.46 -10.29 -16.31
N SER A 32 1.10 -10.47 -17.58
CA SER A 32 0.22 -11.58 -18.00
C SER A 32 0.81 -12.94 -17.65
N PHE A 33 2.12 -13.11 -17.83
CA PHE A 33 2.82 -14.35 -17.47
C PHE A 33 2.79 -14.58 -15.96
N TYR A 34 3.17 -13.59 -15.16
CA TYR A 34 3.22 -13.73 -13.70
C TYR A 34 1.84 -13.89 -13.08
N ARG A 35 0.88 -13.16 -13.59
CA ARG A 35 -0.52 -13.30 -13.19
C ARG A 35 -1.02 -14.73 -13.38
N PHE A 36 -0.76 -15.31 -14.52
CA PHE A 36 -1.14 -16.69 -14.83
C PHE A 36 -0.37 -17.68 -13.94
N ARG A 37 0.94 -17.51 -13.84
CA ARG A 37 1.82 -18.42 -13.07
C ARG A 37 1.45 -18.48 -11.59
N TYR A 38 1.04 -17.38 -11.01
CA TYR A 38 0.67 -17.29 -9.60
C TYR A 38 -0.85 -17.27 -9.37
N GLN A 39 -1.63 -17.56 -10.39
CA GLN A 39 -3.08 -17.74 -10.33
C GLN A 39 -3.82 -16.54 -9.73
N LEU A 40 -3.43 -15.34 -10.13
CA LEU A 40 -4.10 -14.12 -9.71
C LEU A 40 -5.32 -13.85 -10.59
N LEU A 41 -6.47 -13.66 -9.96
CA LEU A 41 -7.74 -13.47 -10.65
C LEU A 41 -7.86 -12.11 -11.33
N GLN A 42 -7.16 -11.10 -10.80
CA GLN A 42 -7.25 -9.73 -11.33
C GLN A 42 -6.37 -9.53 -12.55
N ASN A 43 -6.95 -8.94 -13.60
CA ASN A 43 -6.23 -8.57 -14.82
C ASN A 43 -5.32 -7.36 -14.65
N THR A 44 -5.71 -6.44 -13.78
CA THR A 44 -5.02 -5.17 -13.59
C THR A 44 -3.74 -5.37 -12.79
N TYR A 45 -2.64 -4.79 -13.30
CA TYR A 45 -1.38 -4.74 -12.57
C TYR A 45 -1.53 -3.92 -11.29
N ARG A 46 -0.98 -4.44 -10.19
CA ARG A 46 -0.87 -3.72 -8.91
C ARG A 46 0.52 -3.91 -8.32
N ASN A 47 1.08 -2.83 -7.82
CA ASN A 47 2.39 -2.84 -7.17
C ASN A 47 2.45 -3.84 -6.00
N ASP A 48 1.40 -3.93 -5.21
CA ASP A 48 1.33 -4.86 -4.08
C ASP A 48 1.53 -6.31 -4.52
N PHE A 49 0.91 -6.71 -5.61
CA PHE A 49 1.06 -8.05 -6.17
C PHE A 49 2.48 -8.28 -6.71
N ALA A 50 3.04 -7.29 -7.42
CA ALA A 50 4.39 -7.40 -7.96
C ALA A 50 5.42 -7.52 -6.84
N PHE A 51 5.31 -6.73 -5.78
CA PHE A 51 6.16 -6.85 -4.59
C PHE A 51 6.02 -8.22 -3.92
N ALA A 52 4.80 -8.68 -3.72
CA ALA A 52 4.54 -9.97 -3.08
C ALA A 52 5.15 -11.13 -3.89
N ILE A 53 4.99 -11.13 -5.20
CA ILE A 53 5.57 -12.14 -6.09
C ILE A 53 7.10 -12.07 -6.06
N ALA A 54 7.66 -10.86 -6.20
CA ALA A 54 9.12 -10.67 -6.21
C ALA A 54 9.77 -11.12 -4.90
N LEU A 55 9.18 -10.77 -3.77
CA LEU A 55 9.65 -11.22 -2.46
C LEU A 55 9.59 -12.74 -2.31
N HIS A 56 8.52 -13.35 -2.78
CA HIS A 56 8.36 -14.80 -2.76
C HIS A 56 9.45 -15.50 -3.58
N ILE A 57 9.76 -14.98 -4.77
CA ILE A 57 10.82 -15.52 -5.64
C ILE A 57 12.19 -15.34 -4.99
N ILE A 58 12.51 -14.12 -4.50
CA ILE A 58 13.81 -13.82 -3.88
C ILE A 58 14.04 -14.66 -2.62
N ASN A 59 12.99 -14.94 -1.88
CA ASN A 59 13.04 -15.81 -0.70
C ASN A 59 12.99 -17.30 -1.03
N GLY A 60 13.20 -17.67 -2.30
CA GLY A 60 13.27 -19.05 -2.74
C GLY A 60 11.95 -19.80 -2.70
N HIS A 61 10.83 -19.13 -2.85
CA HIS A 61 9.47 -19.68 -2.74
C HIS A 61 9.18 -20.27 -1.35
N MET A 62 9.87 -19.75 -0.34
CA MET A 62 9.73 -20.19 1.04
C MET A 62 9.22 -19.06 1.93
N LYS A 63 8.62 -19.43 3.06
CA LYS A 63 8.28 -18.47 4.09
C LYS A 63 9.54 -17.82 4.65
N SER A 64 9.56 -16.49 4.72
CA SER A 64 10.70 -15.72 5.21
C SER A 64 10.22 -14.53 6.04
N ASP A 65 11.06 -14.12 6.99
CA ASP A 65 10.85 -12.92 7.80
C ASP A 65 11.34 -11.65 7.10
N TRP A 66 11.95 -11.76 5.95
CA TRP A 66 12.33 -10.61 5.14
C TRP A 66 11.26 -10.30 4.10
N PRO A 67 10.79 -9.05 3.97
CA PRO A 67 11.16 -7.87 4.75
C PRO A 67 10.52 -7.86 6.14
N ILE A 68 11.11 -7.05 7.04
CA ILE A 68 10.57 -6.80 8.36
C ILE A 68 9.45 -5.77 8.24
N GLN A 69 8.37 -5.97 8.99
CA GLN A 69 7.27 -5.02 9.05
C GLN A 69 7.74 -3.71 9.71
N LEU A 70 7.42 -2.57 9.09
CA LEU A 70 7.72 -1.27 9.67
C LEU A 70 6.93 -1.07 10.98
N PRO A 71 7.57 -0.52 12.03
CA PRO A 71 6.90 -0.25 13.31
C PRO A 71 6.09 1.06 13.24
N ILE A 72 5.29 1.24 12.21
CA ILE A 72 4.43 2.40 12.04
C ILE A 72 2.96 1.98 12.04
N LYS A 73 2.13 2.86 12.56
CA LYS A 73 0.68 2.72 12.47
C LYS A 73 0.17 3.59 11.33
N LEU A 74 -0.69 3.02 10.52
CA LEU A 74 -1.30 3.70 9.39
C LEU A 74 -2.82 3.57 9.50
N PHE A 75 -3.49 4.70 9.65
CA PHE A 75 -4.95 4.72 9.65
C PHE A 75 -5.46 4.74 8.21
N TYR A 76 -6.33 3.83 7.87
CA TYR A 76 -6.81 3.62 6.51
C TYR A 76 -8.21 4.24 6.33
N ILE A 77 -8.33 5.15 5.36
CA ILE A 77 -9.60 5.79 4.98
C ILE A 77 -10.03 5.27 3.61
N THR A 78 -11.22 4.68 3.56
CA THR A 78 -11.81 4.11 2.35
C THR A 78 -12.67 5.15 1.62
N ASP A 79 -13.17 4.78 0.44
CA ASP A 79 -14.11 5.60 -0.32
C ASP A 79 -15.47 5.77 0.38
N ARG A 80 -15.79 4.90 1.33
CA ARG A 80 -17.02 4.96 2.12
C ARG A 80 -16.94 5.91 3.31
N ASP A 81 -15.73 6.35 3.64
CA ASP A 81 -15.48 7.26 4.74
C ASP A 81 -15.50 8.69 4.24
N LYS A 82 -16.20 9.57 4.97
CA LYS A 82 -16.24 10.99 4.64
C LYS A 82 -15.14 11.73 5.40
N ILE A 83 -14.34 12.50 4.69
CA ILE A 83 -13.36 13.41 5.28
C ILE A 83 -14.08 14.71 5.59
N VAL A 84 -14.20 15.05 6.87
CA VAL A 84 -14.92 16.25 7.31
C VAL A 84 -14.01 17.46 7.29
N SER A 85 -12.84 17.35 7.92
CA SER A 85 -11.89 18.48 7.99
C SER A 85 -10.48 18.01 8.35
N TYR A 86 -9.52 18.84 7.99
CA TYR A 86 -8.15 18.76 8.49
C TYR A 86 -7.74 20.15 8.97
N LYS A 87 -7.42 20.29 10.25
CA LYS A 87 -7.00 21.54 10.85
C LYS A 87 -6.14 21.25 12.08
N ASP A 88 -5.04 22.01 12.26
CA ASP A 88 -4.13 21.89 13.40
C ASP A 88 -3.65 20.44 13.63
N ASN A 89 -3.19 19.77 12.57
CA ASN A 89 -2.75 18.38 12.56
C ASN A 89 -3.83 17.37 13.01
N THR A 90 -5.09 17.78 12.97
CA THR A 90 -6.21 16.96 13.38
C THR A 90 -7.12 16.65 12.21
N TRP A 91 -7.33 15.37 11.95
CA TRP A 91 -8.28 14.88 10.96
C TRP A 91 -9.60 14.55 11.63
N LYS A 92 -10.69 14.98 11.03
CA LYS A 92 -12.04 14.56 11.41
C LYS A 92 -12.68 13.81 10.26
N PHE A 93 -13.23 12.62 10.57
CA PHE A 93 -13.86 11.73 9.61
C PHE A 93 -15.25 11.33 10.09
N LYS A 94 -16.10 10.95 9.13
CA LYS A 94 -17.28 10.12 9.38
C LYS A 94 -17.04 8.75 8.76
N LEU A 95 -16.80 7.75 9.59
CA LEU A 95 -16.54 6.39 9.13
C LEU A 95 -17.83 5.76 8.63
N GLN A 96 -17.81 5.24 7.42
CA GLN A 96 -18.98 4.69 6.71
C GLN A 96 -20.17 5.68 6.65
N GLY A 97 -19.86 6.98 6.65
CA GLY A 97 -20.84 8.04 6.59
C GLY A 97 -21.56 8.37 7.90
N GLU A 98 -21.32 7.63 8.99
CA GLU A 98 -22.11 7.72 10.22
C GLU A 98 -21.30 7.96 11.49
N LEU A 99 -20.19 7.25 11.67
CA LEU A 99 -19.42 7.26 12.92
C LEU A 99 -18.37 8.39 12.91
N ASP A 100 -18.49 9.32 13.85
CA ASP A 100 -17.49 10.37 14.04
C ASP A 100 -16.17 9.80 14.54
N CYS A 101 -15.08 10.20 13.91
CA CYS A 101 -13.73 9.78 14.26
C CYS A 101 -12.78 10.97 14.18
N LYS A 102 -11.89 11.08 15.16
CA LYS A 102 -10.87 12.12 15.24
C LYS A 102 -9.49 11.47 15.32
N ILE A 103 -8.58 11.86 14.44
CA ILE A 103 -7.21 11.32 14.39
C ILE A 103 -6.21 12.47 14.50
N GLU A 104 -5.30 12.35 15.45
CA GLU A 104 -4.21 13.30 15.69
C GLU A 104 -2.86 12.59 15.57
N ASP A 105 -1.86 13.29 15.04
CA ASP A 105 -0.45 12.84 15.00
C ASP A 105 -0.26 11.40 14.49
N MET A 106 -1.05 11.00 13.50
CA MET A 106 -0.98 9.67 12.90
C MET A 106 -0.88 9.77 11.38
N ASN A 107 -0.10 8.88 10.80
CA ASN A 107 -0.07 8.72 9.35
C ASN A 107 -1.36 8.09 8.86
N ILE A 108 -1.91 8.62 7.79
CA ILE A 108 -3.14 8.12 7.18
C ILE A 108 -2.90 7.69 5.74
N HIS A 109 -3.61 6.66 5.31
CA HIS A 109 -3.68 6.22 3.92
C HIS A 109 -5.09 6.49 3.40
N VAL A 110 -5.21 7.38 2.44
CA VAL A 110 -6.51 7.86 1.95
C VAL A 110 -6.78 7.30 0.57
N MET A 111 -7.85 6.53 0.43
CA MET A 111 -8.38 6.08 -0.87
C MET A 111 -9.36 7.09 -1.45
N ASN A 112 -10.07 7.84 -0.61
CA ASN A 112 -11.03 8.85 -1.03
C ASN A 112 -10.32 10.14 -1.50
N LYS A 113 -9.74 10.11 -2.68
CA LYS A 113 -8.95 11.22 -3.24
C LYS A 113 -9.78 12.47 -3.49
N ILE A 114 -11.02 12.31 -3.91
CA ILE A 114 -11.93 13.43 -4.18
C ILE A 114 -12.26 14.16 -2.88
N GLY A 115 -12.60 13.44 -1.83
CA GLY A 115 -12.85 14.01 -0.51
C GLY A 115 -11.62 14.70 0.08
N LEU A 116 -10.44 14.10 -0.09
CA LEU A 116 -9.18 14.69 0.35
C LEU A 116 -8.89 16.03 -0.37
N MET A 117 -9.07 16.08 -1.68
CA MET A 117 -8.84 17.29 -2.48
C MET A 117 -9.75 18.43 -2.07
N LYS A 118 -11.01 18.16 -1.74
CA LYS A 118 -11.94 19.17 -1.24
C LYS A 118 -11.46 19.81 0.07
N VAL A 119 -11.01 18.99 1.00
CA VAL A 119 -10.53 19.44 2.31
C VAL A 119 -9.24 20.25 2.19
N ILE A 120 -8.32 19.84 1.34
CA ILE A 120 -7.06 20.57 1.11
C ILE A 120 -7.29 21.92 0.44
N LYS A 121 -8.23 22.02 -0.50
CA LYS A 121 -8.54 23.27 -1.20
C LYS A 121 -9.22 24.31 -0.32
N ASP A 122 -9.93 23.88 0.70
CA ASP A 122 -10.69 24.75 1.61
C ASP A 122 -9.82 25.30 2.77
N GLU A 123 -8.54 24.97 2.80
CA GLU A 123 -7.58 25.56 3.75
C GLU A 123 -7.07 26.95 3.33
#